data_8726c8039e96d4a0cd45c007e9b444cd
#
_entry.id   8726c8039e96d4a0cd45c007e9b444cd
#
_cell.length_a   1.000
_cell.length_b   1.000
_cell.length_c   1.000
_cell.angle_alpha   90.00
_cell.angle_beta   90.00
_cell.angle_gamma   90.00
#
_symmetry.space_group_name_H-M   'P 1'
#
loop_
_entity.id
_entity.type
_entity.pdbx_description
1 polymer ?
#
loop_
_entity_poly.entity_id
_entity_poly.type
_entity_poly.pdbx_seq_one_letter_code
_entity_poly.pdbx_strand_id
1 'polypeptide(L)'
;MKVVGMNYSVKANGKVTTLYVEQDFEPFYKDEDGTKGFVGKRAGSIYAGYYDCSKFKVGDEIEIYYDKAMTLKSGKTFQTIKKIEKLN
;
A
#
# COMPACT_ATOMS: atom_id res chain seq x y z
N MET A 1 -7.00 5.58 2.36
CA MET A 1 -5.73 5.43 3.11
C MET A 1 -4.97 6.73 3.10
N LYS A 2 -4.38 7.10 4.21
CA LYS A 2 -3.58 8.31 4.29
C LYS A 2 -2.11 8.02 4.00
N VAL A 3 -1.50 8.77 3.10
CA VAL A 3 -0.08 8.65 2.79
C VAL A 3 0.74 9.28 3.92
N VAL A 4 1.61 8.50 4.53
CA VAL A 4 2.48 9.00 5.62
C VAL A 4 3.94 9.08 5.21
N GLY A 5 4.29 8.54 4.05
CA GLY A 5 5.63 8.63 3.51
C GLY A 5 5.70 8.05 2.11
N MET A 6 6.80 8.33 1.43
CA MET A 6 7.09 7.78 0.11
C MET A 6 8.59 7.63 -0.03
N ASN A 7 9.03 6.60 -0.73
CA ASN A 7 10.39 6.58 -1.24
C ASN A 7 10.38 6.27 -2.73
N TYR A 8 11.46 6.61 -3.39
CA TYR A 8 11.59 6.31 -4.80
C TYR A 8 13.03 5.96 -5.15
N SER A 9 13.18 5.24 -6.26
CA SER A 9 14.47 4.97 -6.87
C SER A 9 14.37 5.21 -8.36
N VAL A 10 15.39 5.83 -8.94
CA VAL A 10 15.46 6.06 -10.38
C VAL A 10 16.09 4.84 -11.02
N LYS A 11 15.40 4.22 -11.96
CA LYS A 11 15.85 3.06 -12.72
C LYS A 11 15.98 3.42 -14.20
N ALA A 12 16.54 2.50 -14.99
CA ALA A 12 16.71 2.72 -16.43
C ALA A 12 15.40 3.00 -17.16
N ASN A 13 14.29 2.37 -16.70
CA ASN A 13 12.97 2.51 -17.33
C ASN A 13 12.08 3.55 -16.65
N GLY A 14 12.60 4.33 -15.74
CA GLY A 14 11.85 5.36 -15.03
C GLY A 14 12.03 5.28 -13.52
N LYS A 15 11.15 5.98 -12.82
CA LYS A 15 11.17 6.07 -11.36
C LYS A 15 10.18 5.06 -10.76
N VAL A 16 10.66 4.24 -9.82
CA VAL A 16 9.82 3.33 -9.05
C VAL A 16 9.56 3.93 -7.68
N THR A 17 8.32 3.80 -7.19
CA THR A 17 7.88 4.43 -5.94
C THR A 17 7.27 3.39 -5.02
N THR A 18 7.54 3.53 -3.72
CA THR A 18 6.85 2.81 -2.65
C THR A 18 6.13 3.85 -1.79
N LEU A 19 4.84 3.63 -1.57
CA LEU A 19 4.02 4.46 -0.71
C LEU A 19 3.94 3.83 0.67
N TYR A 20 4.05 4.66 1.71
CA TYR A 20 3.79 4.25 3.09
C TYR A 20 2.47 4.88 3.52
N VAL A 21 1.54 4.04 3.98
CA VAL A 21 0.17 4.46 4.29
C VAL A 21 -0.24 4.01 5.69
N GLU A 22 -1.16 4.74 6.29
CA GLU A 22 -1.82 4.31 7.52
C GLU A 22 -2.82 3.22 7.20
N GLN A 23 -2.79 2.15 7.99
CA GLN A 23 -3.70 1.02 7.86
C GLN A 23 -4.22 0.61 9.23
N ASP A 24 -5.41 0.02 9.26
CA ASP A 24 -5.92 -0.60 10.46
C ASP A 24 -5.21 -1.93 10.72
N PHE A 25 -5.13 -2.32 12.00
CA PHE A 25 -4.69 -3.66 12.34
C PHE A 25 -5.74 -4.67 11.94
N GLU A 26 -5.30 -5.80 11.41
CA GLU A 26 -6.19 -6.90 11.08
C GLU A 26 -6.80 -7.49 12.35
N PRO A 27 -8.07 -7.95 12.31
CA PRO A 27 -8.74 -8.49 13.50
C PRO A 27 -8.00 -9.63 14.18
N PHE A 28 -7.28 -10.46 13.41
CA PHE A 28 -6.55 -11.59 13.98
C PHE A 28 -5.30 -11.23 14.77
N TYR A 29 -4.89 -9.96 14.78
CA TYR A 29 -3.79 -9.50 15.62
C TYR A 29 -4.21 -9.29 17.08
N LYS A 30 -5.50 -9.40 17.39
CA LYS A 30 -6.02 -9.23 18.74
C LYS A 30 -6.29 -10.58 19.36
N ASP A 31 -5.92 -10.76 20.63
CA ASP A 31 -6.27 -11.94 21.39
C ASP A 31 -7.69 -11.84 21.94
N GLU A 32 -8.41 -12.97 21.98
CA GLU A 32 -9.76 -13.01 22.49
C GLU A 32 -9.84 -12.75 24.01
N ASP A 33 -8.80 -13.13 24.74
CA ASP A 33 -8.72 -12.97 26.20
C ASP A 33 -8.25 -11.60 26.64
N GLY A 34 -7.91 -10.73 25.71
CA GLY A 34 -7.49 -9.37 26.02
C GLY A 34 -6.07 -9.23 26.57
N THR A 35 -5.27 -10.30 26.57
CA THR A 35 -3.88 -10.23 27.04
C THR A 35 -2.96 -9.52 26.07
N LYS A 36 -3.33 -9.45 24.81
CA LYS A 36 -2.62 -8.71 23.77
C LYS A 36 -3.60 -7.86 22.99
N GLY A 37 -3.16 -6.73 22.55
CA GLY A 37 -3.99 -5.86 21.73
C GLY A 37 -3.15 -4.85 20.99
N PHE A 38 -3.77 -4.23 19.99
CA PHE A 38 -3.17 -3.19 19.20
C PHE A 38 -4.03 -1.95 19.27
N VAL A 39 -3.40 -0.81 19.46
CA VAL A 39 -4.10 0.47 19.56
C VAL A 39 -3.55 1.40 18.49
N GLY A 40 -4.46 2.09 17.80
CA GLY A 40 -4.11 3.05 16.75
C GLY A 40 -3.99 2.40 15.39
N LYS A 41 -3.13 2.96 14.57
CA LYS A 41 -2.90 2.55 13.19
C LYS A 41 -1.51 1.98 13.03
N ARG A 42 -1.35 1.12 12.04
CA ARG A 42 -0.03 0.67 11.61
C ARG A 42 0.35 1.37 10.31
N ALA A 43 1.65 1.46 10.02
CA ALA A 43 2.13 1.87 8.72
C ALA A 43 2.34 0.63 7.86
N GLY A 44 1.76 0.64 6.66
CA GLY A 44 2.00 -0.40 5.66
C GLY A 44 2.73 0.16 4.47
N SER A 45 3.43 -0.68 3.71
CA SER A 45 4.08 -0.29 2.48
C SER A 45 3.33 -0.85 1.27
N ILE A 46 3.22 -0.03 0.21
CA ILE A 46 2.58 -0.40 -1.04
C ILE A 46 3.56 -0.08 -2.17
N TYR A 47 4.02 -1.12 -2.85
CA TYR A 47 4.93 -0.96 -3.98
C TYR A 47 4.13 -0.54 -5.21
N ALA A 48 4.28 0.72 -5.62
CA ALA A 48 3.57 1.27 -6.77
C ALA A 48 4.33 1.06 -8.09
N GLY A 49 5.59 0.62 -8.02
CA GLY A 49 6.39 0.38 -9.21
C GLY A 49 6.57 1.64 -10.04
N TYR A 50 6.33 1.54 -11.33
CA TYR A 50 6.47 2.66 -12.28
C TYR A 50 5.23 3.55 -12.37
N TYR A 51 4.19 3.32 -11.55
CA TYR A 51 3.02 4.18 -11.53
C TYR A 51 3.45 5.62 -11.17
N ASP A 52 2.90 6.60 -11.89
CA ASP A 52 3.23 8.00 -11.65
C ASP A 52 2.59 8.48 -10.34
N CYS A 53 3.43 8.64 -9.32
CA CYS A 53 3.03 9.11 -8.00
C CYS A 53 3.40 10.58 -7.76
N SER A 54 3.79 11.31 -8.80
CA SER A 54 4.26 12.69 -8.66
C SER A 54 3.22 13.66 -8.08
N LYS A 55 1.93 13.35 -8.24
CA LYS A 55 0.82 14.17 -7.72
C LYS A 55 0.49 13.91 -6.25
N PHE A 56 1.07 12.89 -5.64
CA PHE A 56 0.76 12.52 -4.26
C PHE A 56 1.76 13.16 -3.29
N LYS A 57 1.27 13.52 -2.12
CA LYS A 57 2.06 14.16 -1.04
C LYS A 57 1.75 13.46 0.27
N VAL A 58 2.66 13.57 1.22
CA VAL A 58 2.41 13.14 2.60
C VAL A 58 1.20 13.88 3.15
N GLY A 59 0.26 13.14 3.72
CA GLY A 59 -1.01 13.68 4.22
C GLY A 59 -2.19 13.49 3.28
N ASP A 60 -1.95 13.12 2.01
CA ASP A 60 -3.04 12.90 1.06
C ASP A 60 -3.83 11.63 1.41
N GLU A 61 -5.14 11.71 1.21
CA GLU A 61 -6.01 10.52 1.24
C GLU A 61 -6.08 9.91 -0.14
N ILE A 62 -5.85 8.62 -0.24
CA ILE A 62 -5.85 7.91 -1.51
C ILE A 62 -6.68 6.64 -1.44
N GLU A 63 -7.13 6.18 -2.61
CA GLU A 63 -7.73 4.87 -2.82
C GLU A 63 -6.95 4.15 -3.89
N ILE A 64 -6.66 2.87 -3.67
CA ILE A 64 -5.88 2.07 -4.61
C ILE A 64 -6.77 1.01 -5.22
N TYR A 65 -6.79 0.96 -6.55
CA TYR A 65 -7.54 -0.01 -7.31
C TYR A 65 -6.56 -0.97 -7.98
N TYR A 66 -6.82 -2.27 -7.83
CA TYR A 66 -5.96 -3.31 -8.35
C TYR A 66 -6.59 -3.98 -9.57
N ASP A 67 -5.73 -4.47 -10.46
CA ASP A 67 -6.16 -5.37 -11.51
C ASP A 67 -6.54 -6.73 -10.92
N LYS A 68 -7.20 -7.55 -11.75
CA LYS A 68 -7.57 -8.90 -11.35
C LYS A 68 -6.32 -9.69 -10.92
N ALA A 69 -6.43 -10.41 -9.80
CA ALA A 69 -5.35 -11.26 -9.33
C ALA A 69 -4.97 -12.32 -10.37
N MET A 70 -3.68 -12.54 -10.53
CA MET A 70 -3.13 -13.54 -11.44
C MET A 70 -2.33 -14.56 -10.64
N THR A 71 -2.48 -15.83 -11.01
CA THR A 71 -1.74 -16.92 -10.37
C THR A 71 -0.63 -17.40 -11.31
N LEU A 72 0.60 -17.39 -10.80
CA LEU A 72 1.75 -17.90 -11.53
C LEU A 72 1.79 -19.43 -11.50
N LYS A 73 2.55 -20.03 -12.40
CA LYS A 73 2.76 -21.49 -12.44
C LYS A 73 3.33 -22.04 -11.12
N SER A 74 4.06 -21.22 -10.39
CA SER A 74 4.61 -21.57 -9.07
C SER A 74 3.56 -21.59 -7.95
N GLY A 75 2.31 -21.22 -8.23
CA GLY A 75 1.26 -21.12 -7.24
C GLY A 75 1.16 -19.77 -6.54
N LYS A 76 2.09 -18.87 -6.79
CA LYS A 76 2.05 -17.53 -6.21
C LYS A 76 1.02 -16.67 -6.92
N THR A 77 0.27 -15.90 -6.14
CA THR A 77 -0.72 -14.96 -6.64
C THR A 77 -0.20 -13.54 -6.50
N PHE A 78 -0.43 -12.71 -7.51
CA PHE A 78 -0.07 -11.29 -7.43
C PHE A 78 -1.15 -10.43 -8.07
N GLN A 79 -1.17 -9.16 -7.66
CA GLN A 79 -2.03 -8.14 -8.25
C GLN A 79 -1.18 -6.92 -8.56
N THR A 80 -1.42 -6.32 -9.72
CA THR A 80 -0.80 -5.05 -10.10
C THR A 80 -1.76 -3.91 -9.81
N ILE A 81 -1.21 -2.72 -9.54
CA ILE A 81 -2.02 -1.52 -9.31
C ILE A 81 -2.56 -1.05 -10.66
N LYS A 82 -3.89 -0.92 -10.74
CA LYS A 82 -4.59 -0.38 -11.89
C LYS A 82 -4.58 1.14 -11.88
N LYS A 83 -4.95 1.73 -10.75
CA LYS A 83 -4.88 3.17 -10.55
C LYS A 83 -4.84 3.51 -9.07
N ILE A 84 -4.34 4.70 -8.77
CA ILE A 84 -4.38 5.31 -7.45
C ILE A 84 -5.13 6.62 -7.60
N GLU A 85 -6.20 6.78 -6.83
CA GLU A 85 -7.05 7.95 -6.85
C GLU A 85 -6.82 8.81 -5.62
N LYS A 86 -6.61 10.10 -5.82
CA LYS A 86 -6.53 11.07 -4.74
C LYS A 86 -7.94 11.50 -4.36
N LEU A 87 -8.27 11.33 -3.07
CA LEU A 87 -9.63 11.59 -2.58
C LEU A 87 -9.85 13.00 -2.07
N ASN A 88 -8.80 13.76 -1.85
CA ASN A 88 -8.90 15.13 -1.30
C ASN A 88 -8.32 16.19 -2.22
#